data_eab0faf81b4c9e6ea1161d6fc32f3abb
#
_entry.id   eab0faf81b4c9e6ea1161d6fc32f3abb
#
_cell.length_a   1.000
_cell.length_b   1.000
_cell.length_c   1.000
_cell.angle_alpha   90.00
_cell.angle_beta   90.00
_cell.angle_gamma   90.00
#
_symmetry.space_group_name_H-M   'P 1'
#
loop_
_entity.id
_entity.type
_entity.pdbx_description
1 polymer ?
#
loop_
_entity_poly.entity_id
_entity_poly.type
_entity_poly.pdbx_seq_one_letter_code
_entity_poly.pdbx_strand_id
1 'polypeptide(L)'
;MDSTYPWPPDQTFWTSTFPEHTTTRTTPYLFKRIIPAAAATAENVLDGFVAIRRAHAAGTDIKAHARIYVGEERRDDLLPKTLTAPAWDTNTFDSFVPWMQDLVGADRFSLVINNLETVSPALAAGLGTFLRSLIDGWGLPLGGAEQVAFAGNYAGTAFGIHEGYEDAFLVHLGPNAKNFYCWSAELYEKLTGGKEPTYGDYQALLQHGEHFLLEPGDALFLPRRVFHVGTQDTFSVSVAMPLYTYPYAQILQSRIIPDVLASLAADGPDDPLSEPSEMADRTAGPTAVAERLAAVGRELLHLAADRINAEAREHAHQRWATLRSNGGWELVEGDLGRDEAASAFDAQQVTPGAKVALIAPYQLTTVLSDDGDSQQVLLRGYQAGITVDGTALDADTVSALNAGSTITLPDNEQLLAAVRALGATGGLHLTPRTADTEDTAA
;
A
#
# COMPACT_ATOMS: atom_id res chain seq x y z
N MET A 1 -2.47 29.78 5.55
CA MET A 1 -3.27 29.98 4.30
C MET A 1 -3.98 28.67 4.06
N ASP A 2 -5.30 28.73 3.91
CA ASP A 2 -6.12 27.53 3.79
C ASP A 2 -5.92 26.83 2.44
N SER A 3 -6.10 25.49 2.43
CA SER A 3 -6.12 24.69 1.20
C SER A 3 -7.20 25.20 0.24
N THR A 4 -6.91 25.18 -1.05
CA THR A 4 -7.93 25.47 -2.09
C THR A 4 -8.83 24.26 -2.39
N TYR A 5 -8.47 23.10 -1.84
CA TYR A 5 -9.18 21.84 -2.04
C TYR A 5 -9.79 21.32 -0.74
N PRO A 6 -10.94 20.63 -0.78
CA PRO A 6 -11.51 19.99 0.39
C PRO A 6 -10.60 18.87 0.90
N TRP A 7 -10.68 18.57 2.20
CA TRP A 7 -9.98 17.43 2.78
C TRP A 7 -10.98 16.46 3.47
N PRO A 8 -10.95 15.17 3.14
CA PRO A 8 -10.26 14.61 1.96
C PRO A 8 -10.86 15.16 0.65
N PRO A 9 -10.15 15.06 -0.49
CA PRO A 9 -10.72 15.45 -1.79
C PRO A 9 -12.05 14.76 -2.05
N ASP A 10 -13.02 15.50 -2.52
CA ASP A 10 -14.38 14.99 -2.73
C ASP A 10 -14.60 14.37 -4.12
N GLN A 11 -15.79 13.89 -4.37
CA GLN A 11 -16.18 13.33 -5.67
C GLN A 11 -15.94 14.32 -6.82
N THR A 12 -16.24 15.61 -6.61
CA THR A 12 -16.07 16.64 -7.64
C THR A 12 -14.60 16.84 -7.99
N PHE A 13 -13.72 16.80 -6.98
CA PHE A 13 -12.29 16.83 -7.23
C PHE A 13 -11.86 15.71 -8.17
N TRP A 14 -12.22 14.46 -7.86
CA TRP A 14 -11.77 13.30 -8.62
C TRP A 14 -12.39 13.17 -10.00
N THR A 15 -13.64 13.60 -10.18
CA THR A 15 -14.36 13.45 -11.46
C THR A 15 -14.23 14.64 -12.41
N SER A 16 -13.81 15.80 -11.90
CA SER A 16 -13.72 17.04 -12.68
C SER A 16 -12.35 17.71 -12.55
N THR A 17 -11.98 18.17 -11.35
CA THR A 17 -10.76 18.96 -11.13
C THR A 17 -9.49 18.17 -11.47
N PHE A 18 -9.37 16.95 -10.98
CA PHE A 18 -8.19 16.11 -11.21
C PHE A 18 -8.00 15.75 -12.71
N PRO A 19 -9.03 15.23 -13.45
CA PRO A 19 -8.87 14.95 -14.88
C PRO A 19 -8.58 16.20 -15.71
N GLU A 20 -9.17 17.35 -15.39
CA GLU A 20 -8.92 18.60 -16.09
C GLU A 20 -7.44 19.02 -15.97
N HIS A 21 -6.92 19.08 -14.76
CA HIS A 21 -5.54 19.49 -14.51
C HIS A 21 -4.50 18.50 -14.97
N THR A 22 -4.78 17.23 -14.93
CA THR A 22 -3.84 16.17 -15.33
C THR A 22 -4.02 15.72 -16.78
N THR A 23 -4.83 16.40 -17.57
CA THR A 23 -5.17 16.02 -18.97
C THR A 23 -5.58 14.54 -19.00
N THR A 24 -6.52 14.18 -18.14
CA THR A 24 -6.98 12.79 -17.97
C THR A 24 -5.81 11.83 -17.68
N ARG A 25 -4.96 12.19 -16.72
CA ARG A 25 -3.82 11.38 -16.22
C ARG A 25 -2.62 11.27 -17.17
N THR A 26 -2.44 12.19 -18.06
CA THR A 26 -1.31 12.14 -19.04
C THR A 26 -0.22 13.16 -18.75
N THR A 27 -0.51 14.18 -17.94
CA THR A 27 0.44 15.24 -17.59
C THR A 27 0.67 15.34 -16.09
N PRO A 28 1.92 15.59 -15.64
CA PRO A 28 2.20 15.92 -14.25
C PRO A 28 1.43 17.17 -13.81
N TYR A 29 1.00 17.20 -12.56
CA TYR A 29 0.37 18.41 -12.01
C TYR A 29 0.58 18.52 -10.50
N LEU A 30 0.89 19.74 -10.05
CA LEU A 30 1.16 20.06 -8.66
C LEU A 30 -0.09 20.62 -7.96
N PHE A 31 -0.71 19.81 -7.12
CA PHE A 31 -1.83 20.21 -6.26
C PHE A 31 -1.28 20.87 -4.99
N LYS A 32 -1.39 22.19 -4.92
CA LYS A 32 -0.85 22.98 -3.81
C LYS A 32 -1.66 22.77 -2.52
N ARG A 33 -0.95 22.41 -1.44
CA ARG A 33 -1.50 22.30 -0.08
C ARG A 33 -2.75 21.42 0.04
N ILE A 34 -2.82 20.37 -0.76
CA ILE A 34 -3.94 19.43 -0.74
C ILE A 34 -3.90 18.51 0.48
N ILE A 35 -2.70 18.27 1.05
CA ILE A 35 -2.51 17.44 2.25
C ILE A 35 -2.35 18.36 3.47
N PRO A 36 -3.30 18.38 4.40
CA PRO A 36 -3.15 19.20 5.61
C PRO A 36 -2.14 18.58 6.58
N ALA A 37 -1.45 19.40 7.35
CA ALA A 37 -0.47 18.95 8.35
C ALA A 37 -1.08 18.00 9.41
N ALA A 38 -2.38 18.09 9.67
CA ALA A 38 -3.07 17.16 10.56
C ALA A 38 -3.17 15.73 10.00
N ALA A 39 -3.01 15.55 8.68
CA ALA A 39 -3.08 14.25 8.04
C ALA A 39 -1.71 13.58 7.92
N ALA A 40 -0.65 14.35 7.62
CA ALA A 40 0.69 13.81 7.45
C ALA A 40 1.74 14.86 7.76
N THR A 41 2.78 14.49 8.48
CA THR A 41 3.93 15.34 8.79
C THR A 41 5.24 14.59 8.51
N ALA A 42 6.33 15.32 8.38
CA ALA A 42 7.65 14.75 8.19
C ALA A 42 8.13 13.96 9.43
N GLU A 43 7.69 14.37 10.63
CA GLU A 43 7.97 13.67 11.88
C GLU A 43 7.37 12.26 11.89
N ASN A 44 6.21 12.04 11.28
CA ASN A 44 5.62 10.70 11.17
C ASN A 44 6.49 9.71 10.37
N VAL A 45 7.37 10.21 9.49
CA VAL A 45 8.39 9.39 8.80
C VAL A 45 9.50 8.99 9.78
N LEU A 46 9.94 9.91 10.66
CA LEU A 46 10.92 9.59 11.72
C LEU A 46 10.34 8.56 12.70
N ASP A 47 9.07 8.68 13.09
CA ASP A 47 8.40 7.70 13.94
C ASP A 47 8.42 6.30 13.29
N GLY A 48 8.16 6.23 11.99
CA GLY A 48 8.28 5.00 11.21
C GLY A 48 9.71 4.43 11.22
N PHE A 49 10.72 5.29 11.07
CA PHE A 49 12.12 4.85 11.16
C PHE A 49 12.51 4.37 12.56
N VAL A 50 12.00 5.02 13.62
CA VAL A 50 12.16 4.55 15.01
C VAL A 50 11.51 3.18 15.19
N ALA A 51 10.32 2.95 14.62
CA ALA A 51 9.64 1.65 14.67
C ALA A 51 10.46 0.55 13.97
N ILE A 52 11.08 0.84 12.80
CA ILE A 52 11.99 -0.08 12.12
C ILE A 52 13.19 -0.43 13.01
N ARG A 53 13.82 0.55 13.63
CA ARG A 53 14.97 0.33 14.54
C ARG A 53 14.55 -0.53 15.75
N ARG A 54 13.39 -0.29 16.34
CA ARG A 54 12.82 -1.08 17.44
C ARG A 54 12.58 -2.52 17.03
N ALA A 55 11.94 -2.75 15.87
CA ALA A 55 11.69 -4.07 15.32
C ALA A 55 13.01 -4.82 15.04
N HIS A 56 14.00 -4.15 14.45
CA HIS A 56 15.32 -4.73 14.24
C HIS A 56 15.99 -5.16 15.56
N ALA A 57 15.96 -4.30 16.59
CA ALA A 57 16.51 -4.61 17.91
C ALA A 57 15.81 -5.79 18.60
N ALA A 58 14.51 -5.96 18.35
CA ALA A 58 13.70 -7.08 18.84
C ALA A 58 13.85 -8.38 18.01
N GLY A 59 14.54 -8.32 16.86
CA GLY A 59 14.62 -9.44 15.91
C GLY A 59 13.27 -9.76 15.25
N THR A 60 12.35 -8.79 15.20
CA THR A 60 11.04 -8.94 14.57
C THR A 60 11.19 -8.78 13.05
N ASP A 61 10.65 -9.73 12.30
CA ASP A 61 10.57 -9.61 10.84
C ASP A 61 9.44 -8.67 10.46
N ILE A 62 9.76 -7.64 9.67
CA ILE A 62 8.81 -6.63 9.21
C ILE A 62 8.98 -6.34 7.73
N LYS A 63 7.94 -5.84 7.10
CA LYS A 63 7.96 -5.54 5.66
C LYS A 63 8.65 -4.23 5.33
N ALA A 64 8.63 -3.24 6.23
CA ALA A 64 9.28 -1.95 5.97
C ALA A 64 10.80 -2.09 5.87
N HIS A 65 11.38 -1.51 4.83
CA HIS A 65 12.82 -1.59 4.57
C HIS A 65 13.42 -0.19 4.39
N ALA A 66 14.45 0.10 5.20
CA ALA A 66 15.25 1.30 5.05
C ALA A 66 16.46 1.03 4.14
N ARG A 67 16.79 2.00 3.30
CA ARG A 67 17.98 2.02 2.44
C ARG A 67 18.68 3.36 2.57
N ILE A 68 20.01 3.36 2.60
CA ILE A 68 20.82 4.57 2.73
C ILE A 68 21.61 4.77 1.45
N TYR A 69 21.67 6.02 1.01
CA TYR A 69 22.50 6.44 -0.11
C TYR A 69 23.36 7.63 0.29
N VAL A 70 24.59 7.62 -0.22
CA VAL A 70 25.52 8.74 -0.11
C VAL A 70 25.92 9.13 -1.52
N GLY A 71 25.49 10.31 -1.97
CA GLY A 71 25.43 10.60 -3.40
C GLY A 71 24.43 9.67 -4.11
N GLU A 72 24.87 9.05 -5.20
CA GLU A 72 24.08 8.04 -5.95
C GLU A 72 24.41 6.60 -5.53
N GLU A 73 25.38 6.42 -4.62
CA GLU A 73 25.82 5.11 -4.18
C GLU A 73 24.90 4.56 -3.06
N ARG A 74 24.37 3.37 -3.26
CA ARG A 74 23.65 2.63 -2.23
C ARG A 74 24.65 2.04 -1.22
N ARG A 75 24.47 2.39 0.06
CA ARG A 75 25.37 2.08 1.15
C ARG A 75 24.72 1.09 2.13
N ASP A 76 24.51 -0.14 1.68
CA ASP A 76 23.94 -1.20 2.51
C ASP A 76 24.82 -1.54 3.73
N ASP A 77 26.13 -1.24 3.66
CA ASP A 77 27.08 -1.38 4.76
C ASP A 77 26.81 -0.42 5.94
N LEU A 78 26.16 0.72 5.68
CA LEU A 78 25.82 1.70 6.72
C LEU A 78 24.49 1.37 7.41
N LEU A 79 23.62 0.60 6.81
CA LEU A 79 22.28 0.31 7.36
C LEU A 79 22.34 -0.39 8.73
N PRO A 80 23.12 -1.46 8.95
CA PRO A 80 23.24 -2.07 10.28
C PRO A 80 23.76 -1.08 11.35
N LYS A 81 24.68 -0.21 10.98
CA LYS A 81 25.21 0.83 11.87
C LYS A 81 24.12 1.82 12.28
N THR A 82 23.29 2.28 11.35
CA THR A 82 22.21 3.22 11.66
C THR A 82 21.06 2.57 12.43
N LEU A 83 20.79 1.29 12.22
CA LEU A 83 19.78 0.56 12.97
C LEU A 83 20.17 0.30 14.42
N THR A 84 21.46 0.11 14.71
CA THR A 84 21.99 -0.26 16.04
C THR A 84 22.61 0.88 16.83
N ALA A 85 22.94 2.02 16.19
CA ALA A 85 23.52 3.19 16.88
C ALA A 85 22.59 3.68 18.01
N PRO A 86 23.12 4.34 19.05
CA PRO A 86 22.29 5.06 20.02
C PRO A 86 21.29 5.98 19.30
N ALA A 87 20.08 6.11 19.83
CA ALA A 87 19.08 7.00 19.27
C ALA A 87 19.53 8.46 19.38
N TRP A 88 19.08 9.30 18.47
CA TRP A 88 19.20 10.75 18.63
C TRP A 88 18.29 11.23 19.77
N ASP A 89 18.63 12.36 20.39
CA ASP A 89 18.00 12.81 21.63
C ASP A 89 16.53 13.17 21.53
N THR A 90 16.09 13.59 20.34
CA THR A 90 14.70 13.97 20.08
C THR A 90 14.26 13.49 18.70
N ASN A 91 12.95 13.23 18.51
CA ASN A 91 12.39 12.90 17.21
C ASN A 91 12.20 14.17 16.35
N THR A 92 13.19 15.04 16.30
CA THR A 92 13.20 16.25 15.48
C THR A 92 14.29 16.19 14.43
N PHE A 93 14.11 16.92 13.34
CA PHE A 93 15.10 16.99 12.27
C PHE A 93 16.39 17.71 12.71
N ASP A 94 16.32 18.63 13.66
CA ASP A 94 17.47 19.34 14.18
C ASP A 94 18.50 18.40 14.83
N SER A 95 18.05 17.32 15.44
CA SER A 95 18.94 16.29 16.02
C SER A 95 19.16 15.11 15.08
N PHE A 96 18.18 14.75 14.26
CA PHE A 96 18.25 13.63 13.34
C PHE A 96 19.26 13.84 12.22
N VAL A 97 19.30 15.04 11.61
CA VAL A 97 20.17 15.33 10.47
C VAL A 97 21.64 15.24 10.85
N PRO A 98 22.15 15.92 11.92
CA PRO A 98 23.53 15.76 12.35
C PRO A 98 23.88 14.31 12.74
N TRP A 99 22.95 13.62 13.41
CA TRP A 99 23.13 12.21 13.78
C TRP A 99 23.32 11.30 12.55
N MET A 100 22.51 11.49 11.50
CA MET A 100 22.69 10.74 10.26
C MET A 100 24.01 11.10 9.56
N GLN A 101 24.37 12.37 9.47
CA GLN A 101 25.61 12.84 8.85
C GLN A 101 26.84 12.22 9.53
N ASP A 102 26.86 12.16 10.85
CA ASP A 102 27.93 11.51 11.62
C ASP A 102 28.01 10.00 11.32
N LEU A 103 26.87 9.33 11.23
CA LEU A 103 26.83 7.89 10.98
C LEU A 103 27.25 7.51 9.56
N VAL A 104 26.84 8.28 8.57
CA VAL A 104 27.19 8.03 7.17
C VAL A 104 28.55 8.60 6.78
N GLY A 105 29.11 9.51 7.59
CA GLY A 105 30.39 10.16 7.35
C GLY A 105 30.36 11.12 6.15
N ALA A 106 29.21 11.76 5.89
CA ALA A 106 29.02 12.67 4.78
C ALA A 106 27.96 13.73 5.10
N ASP A 107 28.14 14.95 4.56
CA ASP A 107 27.19 16.06 4.74
C ASP A 107 25.85 15.83 4.03
N ARG A 108 25.86 15.01 2.98
CA ARG A 108 24.66 14.70 2.16
C ARG A 108 24.33 13.22 2.23
N PHE A 109 23.05 12.92 2.44
CA PHE A 109 22.54 11.57 2.46
C PHE A 109 21.10 11.51 1.94
N SER A 110 20.67 10.31 1.59
CA SER A 110 19.27 9.99 1.34
C SER A 110 18.90 8.71 2.10
N LEU A 111 17.86 8.79 2.90
CA LEU A 111 17.19 7.66 3.54
C LEU A 111 15.90 7.38 2.76
N VAL A 112 15.78 6.17 2.22
CA VAL A 112 14.58 5.71 1.53
C VAL A 112 13.94 4.60 2.35
N ILE A 113 12.64 4.71 2.63
CA ILE A 113 11.89 3.71 3.40
C ILE A 113 10.72 3.22 2.58
N ASN A 114 10.70 1.93 2.25
CA ASN A 114 9.60 1.26 1.56
C ASN A 114 8.58 0.71 2.57
N ASN A 115 7.34 0.56 2.15
CA ASN A 115 6.21 0.05 2.93
C ASN A 115 6.05 0.78 4.28
N LEU A 116 6.20 2.11 4.25
CA LEU A 116 6.19 2.94 5.46
C LEU A 116 4.83 2.89 6.18
N GLU A 117 3.73 2.64 5.47
CA GLU A 117 2.38 2.46 6.03
C GLU A 117 2.31 1.32 7.05
N THR A 118 3.22 0.34 6.97
CA THR A 118 3.24 -0.81 7.88
C THR A 118 3.89 -0.51 9.23
N VAL A 119 4.63 0.59 9.33
CA VAL A 119 5.37 0.99 10.54
C VAL A 119 5.03 2.40 11.05
N SER A 120 4.26 3.16 10.28
CA SER A 120 3.76 4.50 10.67
C SER A 120 2.23 4.54 10.58
N PRO A 121 1.51 4.15 11.67
CA PRO A 121 0.04 4.17 11.69
C PRO A 121 -0.55 5.55 11.39
N ALA A 122 0.13 6.63 11.80
CA ALA A 122 -0.29 8.00 11.53
C ALA A 122 -0.30 8.31 10.01
N LEU A 123 0.77 7.94 9.30
CA LEU A 123 0.82 8.11 7.83
C LEU A 123 -0.13 7.15 7.12
N ALA A 124 -0.24 5.90 7.58
CA ALA A 124 -1.20 4.94 7.05
C ALA A 124 -2.63 5.49 7.12
N ALA A 125 -3.02 6.10 8.24
CA ALA A 125 -4.33 6.70 8.45
C ALA A 125 -4.52 7.97 7.62
N GLY A 126 -3.58 8.91 7.70
CA GLY A 126 -3.69 10.22 7.06
C GLY A 126 -3.67 10.12 5.53
N LEU A 127 -2.62 9.53 4.96
CA LEU A 127 -2.53 9.33 3.51
C LEU A 127 -3.51 8.26 3.00
N GLY A 128 -3.89 7.29 3.84
CA GLY A 128 -4.96 6.35 3.56
C GLY A 128 -6.33 7.02 3.41
N THR A 129 -6.58 8.11 4.14
CA THR A 129 -7.79 8.92 3.96
C THR A 129 -7.82 9.57 2.57
N PHE A 130 -6.69 10.08 2.09
CA PHE A 130 -6.54 10.58 0.72
C PHE A 130 -6.73 9.45 -0.30
N LEU A 131 -6.06 8.31 -0.13
CA LEU A 131 -6.16 7.15 -1.02
C LEU A 131 -7.58 6.60 -1.08
N ARG A 132 -8.29 6.55 0.05
CA ARG A 132 -9.70 6.13 0.08
C ARG A 132 -10.59 7.06 -0.73
N SER A 133 -10.40 8.38 -0.63
CA SER A 133 -11.16 9.33 -1.42
C SER A 133 -10.90 9.18 -2.93
N LEU A 134 -9.66 8.84 -3.31
CA LEU A 134 -9.29 8.51 -4.68
C LEU A 134 -10.02 7.24 -5.15
N ILE A 135 -10.03 6.18 -4.32
CA ILE A 135 -10.71 4.93 -4.63
C ILE A 135 -12.22 5.15 -4.83
N ASP A 136 -12.83 5.91 -3.95
CA ASP A 136 -14.27 6.20 -4.01
C ASP A 136 -14.64 7.12 -5.20
N GLY A 137 -13.77 8.06 -5.56
CA GLY A 137 -14.03 9.02 -6.64
C GLY A 137 -13.55 8.59 -8.02
N TRP A 138 -12.52 7.76 -8.08
CA TRP A 138 -11.84 7.47 -9.32
C TRP A 138 -11.64 5.97 -9.62
N GLY A 139 -11.46 5.15 -8.61
CA GLY A 139 -11.32 3.71 -8.72
C GLY A 139 -10.15 3.14 -7.98
N LEU A 140 -10.14 1.83 -7.81
CA LEU A 140 -9.17 1.08 -7.07
C LEU A 140 -8.04 0.57 -7.99
N PRO A 141 -6.76 0.88 -7.71
CA PRO A 141 -5.66 0.19 -8.36
C PRO A 141 -5.61 -1.27 -7.86
N LEU A 142 -5.75 -2.25 -8.76
CA LEU A 142 -5.82 -3.67 -8.37
C LEU A 142 -4.53 -4.20 -7.74
N GLY A 143 -3.40 -3.54 -7.96
CA GLY A 143 -2.15 -3.82 -7.29
C GLY A 143 -2.03 -3.18 -5.89
N GLY A 144 -2.99 -2.35 -5.50
CA GLY A 144 -2.91 -1.56 -4.27
C GLY A 144 -1.98 -0.36 -4.38
N ALA A 145 -1.63 0.20 -3.23
CA ALA A 145 -0.66 1.27 -3.10
C ALA A 145 0.30 0.97 -1.94
N GLU A 146 1.45 1.61 -1.93
CA GLU A 146 2.38 1.63 -0.79
C GLU A 146 2.85 3.05 -0.50
N GLN A 147 3.55 3.24 0.61
CA GLN A 147 4.23 4.48 0.92
C GLN A 147 5.74 4.29 0.83
N VAL A 148 6.40 5.12 0.00
CA VAL A 148 7.86 5.17 -0.10
C VAL A 148 8.34 6.54 0.34
N ALA A 149 9.00 6.61 1.50
CA ALA A 149 9.57 7.86 1.99
C ALA A 149 10.95 8.13 1.39
N PHE A 150 11.21 9.40 1.13
CA PHE A 150 12.50 9.96 0.73
C PHE A 150 12.85 11.10 1.70
N ALA A 151 13.82 10.86 2.57
CA ALA A 151 14.28 11.83 3.56
C ALA A 151 15.79 12.11 3.39
N GLY A 152 16.18 13.36 3.23
CA GLY A 152 17.59 13.68 3.05
C GLY A 152 17.84 15.08 2.50
N ASN A 153 19.12 15.32 2.17
CA ASN A 153 19.62 16.51 1.49
C ASN A 153 20.55 16.05 0.35
N TYR A 154 20.06 16.02 -0.88
CA TYR A 154 20.76 15.40 -2.01
C TYR A 154 20.65 16.26 -3.29
N ALA A 155 21.70 16.23 -4.11
CA ALA A 155 21.72 16.95 -5.38
C ALA A 155 20.81 16.31 -6.45
N GLY A 156 20.44 15.05 -6.26
CA GLY A 156 19.50 14.30 -7.08
C GLY A 156 19.12 13.02 -6.36
N THR A 157 17.94 12.47 -6.69
CA THR A 157 17.56 11.17 -6.12
C THR A 157 18.57 10.10 -6.51
N ALA A 158 18.78 9.14 -5.63
CA ALA A 158 19.69 8.02 -5.81
C ALA A 158 19.42 7.19 -7.08
N PHE A 159 18.24 7.34 -7.69
CA PHE A 159 17.85 6.65 -8.91
C PHE A 159 18.18 7.43 -10.19
N GLY A 160 18.81 8.62 -10.08
CA GLY A 160 19.04 9.53 -11.22
C GLY A 160 17.72 10.01 -11.85
N ILE A 161 17.79 10.45 -13.11
CA ILE A 161 16.58 10.67 -13.90
C ILE A 161 16.10 9.32 -14.40
N HIS A 162 14.92 8.89 -14.00
CA HIS A 162 14.36 7.58 -14.34
C HIS A 162 12.88 7.67 -14.72
N GLU A 163 12.40 6.66 -15.44
CA GLU A 163 11.00 6.51 -15.81
C GLU A 163 10.17 6.02 -14.62
N GLY A 164 9.01 6.64 -14.35
CA GLY A 164 8.00 6.10 -13.46
C GLY A 164 7.16 5.03 -14.18
N TYR A 165 7.05 3.84 -13.61
CA TYR A 165 6.28 2.75 -14.21
C TYR A 165 4.79 2.82 -13.85
N GLU A 166 4.46 3.40 -12.70
CA GLU A 166 3.10 3.56 -12.17
C GLU A 166 2.70 5.02 -12.13
N ASP A 167 1.38 5.27 -12.14
CA ASP A 167 0.86 6.56 -11.68
C ASP A 167 1.17 6.71 -10.19
N ALA A 168 1.58 7.89 -9.75
CA ALA A 168 1.96 8.12 -8.35
C ALA A 168 1.58 9.53 -7.89
N PHE A 169 1.36 9.68 -6.58
CA PHE A 169 1.37 10.97 -5.92
C PHE A 169 2.63 11.11 -5.09
N LEU A 170 3.41 12.15 -5.32
CA LEU A 170 4.51 12.55 -4.45
C LEU A 170 4.04 13.63 -3.50
N VAL A 171 3.79 13.26 -2.25
CA VAL A 171 3.40 14.17 -1.17
C VAL A 171 4.66 14.75 -0.53
N HIS A 172 4.77 16.07 -0.50
CA HIS A 172 5.89 16.74 0.14
C HIS A 172 5.52 17.17 1.56
N LEU A 173 6.30 16.71 2.54
CA LEU A 173 6.04 16.95 3.97
C LEU A 173 6.94 18.02 4.59
N GLY A 174 7.97 18.48 3.87
CA GLY A 174 8.89 19.49 4.35
C GLY A 174 10.06 18.92 5.17
N PRO A 175 10.69 19.73 6.06
CA PRO A 175 10.38 21.13 6.39
C PRO A 175 10.74 22.14 5.30
N ASN A 176 11.73 21.85 4.44
CA ASN A 176 12.17 22.74 3.36
C ASN A 176 11.53 22.37 2.03
N ALA A 177 11.51 23.30 1.08
CA ALA A 177 11.01 23.06 -0.26
C ALA A 177 11.89 22.08 -1.04
N LYS A 178 11.28 21.39 -2.03
CA LYS A 178 11.94 20.43 -2.91
C LYS A 178 11.74 20.83 -4.37
N ASN A 179 12.82 20.80 -5.14
CA ASN A 179 12.72 20.90 -6.58
C ASN A 179 12.45 19.53 -7.20
N PHE A 180 11.57 19.51 -8.20
CA PHE A 180 11.24 18.29 -8.93
C PHE A 180 11.12 18.61 -10.41
N TYR A 181 11.68 17.74 -11.26
CA TYR A 181 11.73 17.96 -12.70
C TYR A 181 11.15 16.76 -13.41
N CYS A 182 10.37 17.02 -14.46
CA CYS A 182 9.69 16.01 -15.27
C CYS A 182 9.96 16.20 -16.76
N TRP A 183 10.03 15.09 -17.51
CA TRP A 183 10.14 15.06 -18.96
C TRP A 183 9.17 14.04 -19.53
N SER A 184 8.51 14.37 -20.66
CA SER A 184 7.84 13.31 -21.40
C SER A 184 8.86 12.30 -21.95
N ALA A 185 8.44 11.07 -22.20
CA ALA A 185 9.33 10.03 -22.73
C ALA A 185 9.97 10.44 -24.06
N GLU A 186 9.21 11.12 -24.94
CA GLU A 186 9.68 11.59 -26.23
C GLU A 186 10.74 12.69 -26.08
N LEU A 187 10.51 13.64 -25.14
CA LEU A 187 11.49 14.70 -24.90
C LEU A 187 12.77 14.14 -24.30
N TYR A 188 12.64 13.25 -23.32
CA TYR A 188 13.80 12.61 -22.68
C TYR A 188 14.63 11.82 -23.69
N GLU A 189 14.00 10.96 -24.49
CA GLU A 189 14.67 10.19 -25.54
C GLU A 189 15.38 11.10 -26.56
N LYS A 190 14.75 12.20 -26.94
CA LYS A 190 15.37 13.20 -27.84
C LYS A 190 16.63 13.85 -27.24
N LEU A 191 16.63 14.10 -25.92
CA LEU A 191 17.75 14.76 -25.25
C LEU A 191 18.92 13.82 -24.96
N THR A 192 18.63 12.56 -24.63
CA THR A 192 19.62 11.57 -24.17
C THR A 192 20.02 10.55 -25.22
N GLY A 193 19.21 10.40 -26.29
CA GLY A 193 19.38 9.37 -27.30
C GLY A 193 18.82 8.00 -26.92
N GLY A 194 18.14 7.86 -25.78
CA GLY A 194 17.57 6.61 -25.30
C GLY A 194 16.63 6.80 -24.12
N LYS A 195 16.16 5.69 -23.55
CA LYS A 195 15.25 5.67 -22.37
C LYS A 195 15.92 5.12 -21.10
N GLU A 196 17.22 4.92 -21.15
CA GLU A 196 17.97 4.46 -19.98
C GLU A 196 18.04 5.58 -18.92
N PRO A 197 18.04 5.24 -17.63
CA PRO A 197 18.22 6.23 -16.56
C PRO A 197 19.54 6.99 -16.72
N THR A 198 19.51 8.30 -16.43
CA THR A 198 20.72 9.14 -16.42
C THR A 198 21.16 9.37 -14.99
N TYR A 199 22.41 9.04 -14.70
CA TYR A 199 23.08 9.25 -13.41
C TYR A 199 24.18 10.30 -13.53
N GLY A 200 24.63 10.81 -12.39
CA GLY A 200 25.75 11.76 -12.31
C GLY A 200 25.35 13.19 -12.68
N ASP A 201 26.09 13.83 -13.58
CA ASP A 201 25.84 15.22 -13.96
C ASP A 201 24.75 15.32 -15.02
N TYR A 202 23.51 15.56 -14.57
CA TYR A 202 22.36 15.81 -15.47
C TYR A 202 21.90 17.28 -15.44
N GLN A 203 22.73 18.22 -14.91
CA GLN A 203 22.37 19.64 -14.81
C GLN A 203 21.95 20.24 -16.17
N ALA A 204 22.60 19.81 -17.25
CA ALA A 204 22.23 20.24 -18.60
C ALA A 204 20.82 19.79 -19.02
N LEU A 205 20.29 18.71 -18.43
CA LEU A 205 18.93 18.21 -18.71
C LEU A 205 17.87 18.97 -17.94
N LEU A 206 18.17 19.46 -16.71
CA LEU A 206 17.20 20.13 -15.85
C LEU A 206 16.55 21.36 -16.51
N GLN A 207 17.32 22.12 -17.31
CA GLN A 207 16.80 23.30 -18.01
C GLN A 207 15.71 22.98 -19.06
N HIS A 208 15.59 21.71 -19.47
CA HIS A 208 14.62 21.23 -20.44
C HIS A 208 13.45 20.51 -19.80
N GLY A 209 13.51 20.25 -18.50
CA GLY A 209 12.44 19.61 -17.74
C GLY A 209 11.38 20.61 -17.30
N GLU A 210 10.15 20.15 -17.17
CA GLU A 210 9.12 20.88 -16.46
C GLU A 210 9.47 20.92 -14.97
N HIS A 211 9.57 22.12 -14.40
CA HIS A 211 10.03 22.33 -13.03
C HIS A 211 8.85 22.59 -12.08
N PHE A 212 8.84 21.83 -10.99
CA PHE A 212 7.90 21.98 -9.88
C PHE A 212 8.66 22.29 -8.60
N LEU A 213 8.25 23.38 -7.90
CA LEU A 213 8.70 23.67 -6.54
C LEU A 213 7.62 23.18 -5.56
N LEU A 214 7.94 22.12 -4.83
CA LEU A 214 7.06 21.53 -3.83
C LEU A 214 7.30 22.18 -2.48
N GLU A 215 6.22 22.62 -1.84
CA GLU A 215 6.19 23.13 -0.47
C GLU A 215 5.45 22.12 0.45
N PRO A 216 5.64 22.18 1.78
CA PRO A 216 4.94 21.29 2.70
C PRO A 216 3.42 21.27 2.50
N GLY A 217 2.85 20.09 2.37
CA GLY A 217 1.43 19.86 2.10
C GLY A 217 1.06 19.76 0.60
N ASP A 218 2.00 20.01 -0.30
CA ASP A 218 1.79 19.83 -1.74
C ASP A 218 1.78 18.35 -2.13
N ALA A 219 1.01 18.00 -3.16
CA ALA A 219 1.04 16.68 -3.79
C ALA A 219 1.23 16.83 -5.31
N LEU A 220 2.31 16.26 -5.83
CA LEU A 220 2.58 16.21 -7.27
C LEU A 220 2.06 14.88 -7.82
N PHE A 221 1.11 14.94 -8.73
CA PHE A 221 0.71 13.78 -9.52
C PHE A 221 1.74 13.53 -10.62
N LEU A 222 2.20 12.29 -10.70
CA LEU A 222 3.15 11.80 -11.70
C LEU A 222 2.48 10.67 -12.48
N PRO A 223 2.11 10.90 -13.75
CA PRO A 223 1.63 9.82 -14.59
C PRO A 223 2.77 8.85 -14.92
N ARG A 224 2.42 7.58 -15.12
CA ARG A 224 3.37 6.57 -15.59
C ARG A 224 4.08 7.03 -16.86
N ARG A 225 5.30 6.53 -17.07
CA ARG A 225 6.17 6.81 -18.22
C ARG A 225 6.68 8.26 -18.33
N VAL A 226 6.54 9.02 -17.26
CA VAL A 226 7.20 10.32 -17.16
C VAL A 226 8.57 10.11 -16.52
N PHE A 227 9.61 10.61 -17.17
CA PHE A 227 10.96 10.66 -16.60
C PHE A 227 11.01 11.77 -15.57
N HIS A 228 11.64 11.51 -14.43
CA HIS A 228 11.66 12.50 -13.36
C HIS A 228 12.88 12.37 -12.44
N VAL A 229 13.18 13.47 -11.76
CA VAL A 229 14.18 13.54 -10.68
C VAL A 229 13.80 14.60 -9.66
N GLY A 230 14.02 14.30 -8.38
CA GLY A 230 13.92 15.28 -7.30
C GLY A 230 15.29 15.73 -6.82
N THR A 231 15.44 17.02 -6.51
CA THR A 231 16.65 17.60 -5.94
C THR A 231 16.32 18.44 -4.72
N GLN A 232 17.20 18.43 -3.71
CA GLN A 232 17.02 19.23 -2.50
C GLN A 232 18.37 19.48 -1.82
N ASP A 233 18.75 20.76 -1.68
CA ASP A 233 20.03 21.14 -1.05
C ASP A 233 19.95 21.14 0.47
N THR A 234 18.76 21.34 1.01
CA THR A 234 18.47 21.31 2.44
C THR A 234 17.63 20.08 2.77
N PHE A 235 17.75 19.58 4.00
CA PHE A 235 16.98 18.41 4.42
C PHE A 235 15.48 18.61 4.22
N SER A 236 14.84 17.65 3.56
CA SER A 236 13.39 17.56 3.49
C SER A 236 12.92 16.12 3.30
N VAL A 237 11.61 15.94 3.47
CA VAL A 237 10.94 14.64 3.43
C VAL A 237 9.80 14.68 2.43
N SER A 238 9.70 13.65 1.61
CA SER A 238 8.55 13.39 0.74
C SER A 238 8.13 11.94 0.86
N VAL A 239 6.85 11.66 0.63
CA VAL A 239 6.32 10.30 0.54
C VAL A 239 5.69 10.11 -0.83
N ALA A 240 6.21 9.18 -1.60
CA ALA A 240 5.56 8.73 -2.83
C ALA A 240 4.51 7.67 -2.51
N MET A 241 3.37 7.76 -3.18
CA MET A 241 2.31 6.77 -3.18
C MET A 241 2.12 6.25 -4.60
N PRO A 242 2.89 5.23 -5.05
CA PRO A 242 2.66 4.57 -6.32
C PRO A 242 1.32 3.80 -6.28
N LEU A 243 0.59 3.85 -7.39
CA LEU A 243 -0.69 3.20 -7.59
C LEU A 243 -0.49 2.02 -8.53
N TYR A 244 -0.37 0.82 -7.99
CA TYR A 244 0.01 -0.36 -8.75
C TYR A 244 -1.13 -0.85 -9.65
N THR A 245 -0.94 -0.70 -10.96
CA THR A 245 -1.86 -1.17 -11.99
C THR A 245 -1.14 -2.16 -12.90
N TYR A 246 -1.36 -3.44 -12.66
CA TYR A 246 -0.74 -4.48 -13.49
C TYR A 246 -1.50 -4.68 -14.82
N PRO A 247 -0.78 -4.98 -15.94
CA PRO A 247 -1.44 -5.41 -17.17
C PRO A 247 -2.34 -6.63 -16.93
N TYR A 248 -3.54 -6.64 -17.52
CA TYR A 248 -4.46 -7.78 -17.38
C TYR A 248 -3.82 -9.12 -17.78
N ALA A 249 -2.98 -9.11 -18.83
CA ALA A 249 -2.26 -10.31 -19.25
C ALA A 249 -1.33 -10.85 -18.15
N GLN A 250 -0.69 -9.97 -17.38
CA GLN A 250 0.16 -10.36 -16.26
C GLN A 250 -0.67 -10.96 -15.11
N ILE A 251 -1.83 -10.37 -14.80
CA ILE A 251 -2.75 -10.91 -13.78
C ILE A 251 -3.24 -12.30 -14.19
N LEU A 252 -3.67 -12.44 -15.45
CA LEU A 252 -4.07 -13.74 -15.99
C LEU A 252 -2.96 -14.77 -15.87
N GLN A 253 -1.75 -14.43 -16.33
CA GLN A 253 -0.62 -15.35 -16.36
C GLN A 253 -0.13 -15.76 -14.97
N SER A 254 -0.07 -14.82 -14.02
CA SER A 254 0.57 -15.04 -12.72
C SER A 254 -0.39 -15.45 -11.61
N ARG A 255 -1.70 -15.31 -11.81
CA ARG A 255 -2.72 -15.60 -10.79
C ARG A 255 -3.82 -16.51 -11.31
N ILE A 256 -4.64 -16.05 -12.24
CA ILE A 256 -5.88 -16.72 -12.62
C ILE A 256 -5.63 -18.06 -13.35
N ILE A 257 -4.77 -18.09 -14.36
CA ILE A 257 -4.52 -19.32 -15.13
C ILE A 257 -3.90 -20.42 -14.27
N PRO A 258 -2.90 -20.17 -13.41
CA PRO A 258 -2.37 -21.19 -12.51
C PRO A 258 -3.43 -21.78 -11.58
N ASP A 259 -4.30 -20.93 -11.00
CA ASP A 259 -5.35 -21.39 -10.07
C ASP A 259 -6.41 -22.22 -10.79
N VAL A 260 -6.83 -21.80 -12.00
CA VAL A 260 -7.73 -22.62 -12.86
C VAL A 260 -7.12 -23.97 -13.21
N LEU A 261 -5.83 -24.00 -13.60
CA LEU A 261 -5.16 -25.26 -13.93
C LEU A 261 -4.98 -26.14 -12.70
N ALA A 262 -4.68 -25.58 -11.54
CA ALA A 262 -4.57 -26.32 -10.29
C ALA A 262 -5.92 -26.95 -9.88
N SER A 263 -7.04 -26.19 -10.03
CA SER A 263 -8.38 -26.70 -9.73
C SER A 263 -8.76 -27.85 -10.67
N LEU A 264 -8.48 -27.72 -11.96
CA LEU A 264 -8.73 -28.78 -12.94
C LEU A 264 -7.90 -30.04 -12.69
N ALA A 265 -6.65 -29.88 -12.21
CA ALA A 265 -5.79 -31.01 -11.87
C ALA A 265 -6.26 -31.70 -10.58
N ALA A 266 -6.83 -30.97 -9.63
CA ALA A 266 -7.36 -31.53 -8.38
C ALA A 266 -8.65 -32.33 -8.60
N ASP A 267 -9.49 -31.93 -9.58
CA ASP A 267 -10.73 -32.61 -9.96
C ASP A 267 -10.49 -33.77 -10.95
N GLY A 268 -9.27 -33.92 -11.44
CA GLY A 268 -8.90 -34.96 -12.40
C GLY A 268 -8.87 -36.35 -11.75
N PRO A 269 -9.08 -37.42 -12.53
CA PRO A 269 -8.93 -38.77 -12.02
C PRO A 269 -7.47 -38.97 -11.55
N ASP A 270 -7.30 -39.78 -10.50
CA ASP A 270 -6.02 -40.30 -9.98
C ASP A 270 -5.35 -41.19 -11.02
N ASP A 271 -5.08 -40.66 -12.21
CA ASP A 271 -4.48 -41.43 -13.30
C ASP A 271 -2.94 -41.26 -13.21
N PRO A 272 -2.18 -42.33 -13.13
CA PRO A 272 -0.74 -42.21 -13.12
C PRO A 272 -0.25 -41.49 -14.38
N LEU A 273 0.57 -40.47 -14.19
CA LEU A 273 1.03 -39.51 -15.18
C LEU A 273 1.67 -40.10 -16.43
N SER A 274 1.99 -41.38 -16.45
CA SER A 274 2.43 -42.12 -17.64
C SER A 274 2.21 -43.62 -17.48
N GLU A 275 1.59 -44.25 -18.44
CA GLU A 275 1.69 -45.70 -18.54
C GLU A 275 3.11 -46.07 -18.98
N PRO A 276 3.73 -47.07 -18.33
CA PRO A 276 5.06 -47.54 -18.74
C PRO A 276 5.13 -47.97 -20.21
N SER A 277 4.02 -48.40 -20.78
CA SER A 277 3.89 -48.79 -22.19
C SER A 277 4.10 -47.61 -23.17
N GLU A 278 3.73 -46.38 -22.80
CA GLU A 278 3.93 -45.23 -23.65
C GLU A 278 5.41 -44.80 -23.75
N MET A 279 6.17 -45.03 -22.68
CA MET A 279 7.61 -44.77 -22.64
C MET A 279 8.42 -45.91 -23.33
N ALA A 280 7.82 -47.08 -23.50
CA ALA A 280 8.46 -48.25 -24.05
C ALA A 280 8.37 -48.38 -25.59
N ASP A 281 7.55 -47.58 -26.25
CA ASP A 281 7.45 -47.60 -27.73
C ASP A 281 8.68 -46.97 -28.35
N ARG A 282 9.68 -47.83 -28.62
CA ARG A 282 10.93 -47.43 -29.27
C ARG A 282 10.78 -47.04 -30.73
N THR A 283 9.63 -47.35 -31.34
CA THR A 283 9.38 -47.05 -32.77
C THR A 283 8.70 -45.71 -32.97
N ALA A 284 7.82 -45.28 -32.02
CA ALA A 284 7.16 -44.00 -32.05
C ALA A 284 8.00 -42.85 -31.42
N GLY A 285 8.94 -43.22 -30.56
CA GLY A 285 9.86 -42.27 -29.91
C GLY A 285 9.18 -41.12 -29.18
N PRO A 286 9.85 -39.96 -29.08
CA PRO A 286 9.30 -38.77 -28.36
C PRO A 286 8.05 -38.20 -29.01
N THR A 287 7.73 -38.52 -30.25
CA THR A 287 6.62 -37.96 -31.03
C THR A 287 5.27 -38.33 -30.44
N ALA A 288 5.08 -39.59 -30.06
CA ALA A 288 3.83 -40.06 -29.44
C ALA A 288 3.55 -39.35 -28.10
N VAL A 289 4.59 -39.21 -27.27
CA VAL A 289 4.49 -38.48 -26.00
C VAL A 289 4.16 -36.99 -26.25
N ALA A 290 4.79 -36.35 -27.24
CA ALA A 290 4.54 -34.98 -27.58
C ALA A 290 3.11 -34.76 -28.09
N GLU A 291 2.60 -35.69 -28.92
CA GLU A 291 1.21 -35.66 -29.43
C GLU A 291 0.19 -35.81 -28.29
N ARG A 292 0.46 -36.70 -27.34
CA ARG A 292 -0.42 -36.89 -26.18
C ARG A 292 -0.39 -35.69 -25.24
N LEU A 293 0.79 -35.14 -24.93
CA LEU A 293 0.90 -33.89 -24.16
C LEU A 293 0.16 -32.74 -24.83
N ALA A 294 0.26 -32.62 -26.16
CA ALA A 294 -0.44 -31.60 -26.91
C ALA A 294 -1.99 -31.84 -26.90
N ALA A 295 -2.42 -33.08 -26.91
CA ALA A 295 -3.86 -33.42 -26.80
C ALA A 295 -4.42 -33.07 -25.42
N VAL A 296 -3.74 -33.50 -24.35
CA VAL A 296 -4.11 -33.17 -22.97
C VAL A 296 -4.08 -31.66 -22.74
N GLY A 297 -3.04 -30.98 -23.26
CA GLY A 297 -2.94 -29.51 -23.17
C GLY A 297 -4.11 -28.79 -23.85
N ARG A 298 -4.57 -29.26 -25.01
CA ARG A 298 -5.75 -28.68 -25.70
C ARG A 298 -7.03 -28.92 -24.89
N GLU A 299 -7.20 -30.10 -24.31
CA GLU A 299 -8.36 -30.43 -23.49
C GLU A 299 -8.39 -29.57 -22.22
N LEU A 300 -7.27 -29.44 -21.49
CA LEU A 300 -7.13 -28.55 -20.33
C LEU A 300 -7.43 -27.10 -20.69
N LEU A 301 -6.93 -26.59 -21.81
CA LEU A 301 -7.22 -25.23 -22.24
C LEU A 301 -8.70 -25.03 -22.59
N HIS A 302 -9.36 -26.04 -23.15
CA HIS A 302 -10.79 -25.99 -23.44
C HIS A 302 -11.62 -25.94 -22.15
N LEU A 303 -11.33 -26.81 -21.19
CA LEU A 303 -11.95 -26.81 -19.86
C LEU A 303 -11.65 -25.54 -19.06
N ALA A 304 -10.43 -25.03 -19.16
CA ALA A 304 -10.02 -23.80 -18.50
C ALA A 304 -10.79 -22.59 -19.04
N ALA A 305 -11.11 -22.54 -20.33
CA ALA A 305 -11.85 -21.42 -20.93
C ALA A 305 -13.22 -21.21 -20.28
N ASP A 306 -13.90 -22.27 -19.88
CA ASP A 306 -15.21 -22.20 -19.22
C ASP A 306 -15.08 -21.67 -17.76
N ARG A 307 -13.96 -21.95 -17.09
CA ARG A 307 -13.71 -21.55 -15.70
C ARG A 307 -13.09 -20.16 -15.57
N ILE A 308 -12.30 -19.70 -16.54
CA ILE A 308 -11.57 -18.41 -16.47
C ILE A 308 -12.50 -17.24 -16.11
N ASN A 309 -13.73 -17.21 -16.63
CA ASN A 309 -14.63 -16.10 -16.36
C ASN A 309 -15.10 -16.07 -14.88
N ALA A 310 -15.35 -17.22 -14.28
CA ALA A 310 -15.73 -17.34 -12.87
C ALA A 310 -14.55 -16.96 -11.97
N GLU A 311 -13.40 -17.56 -12.22
CA GLU A 311 -12.15 -17.31 -11.46
C GLU A 311 -11.68 -15.84 -11.57
N ALA A 312 -11.80 -15.23 -12.76
CA ALA A 312 -11.46 -13.82 -12.95
C ALA A 312 -12.40 -12.89 -12.14
N ARG A 313 -13.68 -13.21 -12.06
CA ARG A 313 -14.63 -12.45 -11.23
C ARG A 313 -14.33 -12.63 -9.75
N GLU A 314 -14.13 -13.86 -9.32
CA GLU A 314 -13.81 -14.18 -7.94
C GLU A 314 -12.52 -13.47 -7.50
N HIS A 315 -11.45 -13.62 -8.27
CA HIS A 315 -10.19 -12.93 -8.01
C HIS A 315 -10.37 -11.41 -7.92
N ALA A 316 -11.13 -10.81 -8.84
CA ALA A 316 -11.37 -9.37 -8.84
C ALA A 316 -12.17 -8.92 -7.60
N HIS A 317 -13.20 -9.68 -7.20
CA HIS A 317 -13.99 -9.38 -6.01
C HIS A 317 -13.19 -9.54 -4.72
N GLN A 318 -12.44 -10.63 -4.57
CA GLN A 318 -11.58 -10.88 -3.43
C GLN A 318 -10.51 -9.78 -3.31
N ARG A 319 -9.83 -9.48 -4.42
CA ARG A 319 -8.82 -8.44 -4.45
C ARG A 319 -9.37 -7.07 -4.10
N TRP A 320 -10.52 -6.71 -4.69
CA TRP A 320 -11.21 -5.45 -4.42
C TRP A 320 -11.59 -5.34 -2.93
N ALA A 321 -12.19 -6.37 -2.36
CA ALA A 321 -12.60 -6.35 -0.96
C ALA A 321 -11.41 -6.29 -0.01
N THR A 322 -10.35 -7.05 -0.28
CA THR A 322 -9.10 -7.04 0.50
C THR A 322 -8.49 -5.65 0.54
N LEU A 323 -8.24 -5.04 -0.61
CA LEU A 323 -7.65 -3.70 -0.69
C LEU A 323 -8.55 -2.63 -0.09
N ARG A 324 -9.86 -2.69 -0.36
CA ARG A 324 -10.81 -1.71 0.18
C ARG A 324 -10.87 -1.79 1.70
N SER A 325 -10.91 -3.00 2.25
CA SER A 325 -10.89 -3.17 3.72
C SER A 325 -9.58 -2.72 4.36
N ASN A 326 -8.47 -2.73 3.61
CA ASN A 326 -7.15 -2.27 4.05
C ASN A 326 -6.88 -0.78 3.69
N GLY A 327 -7.91 0.00 3.39
CA GLY A 327 -7.75 1.42 3.06
C GLY A 327 -7.07 1.70 1.72
N GLY A 328 -6.95 0.72 0.84
CA GLY A 328 -6.26 0.79 -0.46
C GLY A 328 -4.79 0.38 -0.42
N TRP A 329 -4.22 0.18 0.77
CA TRP A 329 -2.85 -0.31 0.91
C TRP A 329 -2.72 -1.76 0.52
N GLU A 330 -1.58 -2.11 -0.10
CA GLU A 330 -1.27 -3.51 -0.36
C GLU A 330 -1.24 -4.31 0.94
N LEU A 331 -1.82 -5.51 0.92
CA LEU A 331 -1.76 -6.42 2.05
C LEU A 331 -0.40 -7.12 2.07
N VAL A 332 0.35 -6.96 3.14
CA VAL A 332 1.69 -7.53 3.30
C VAL A 332 1.84 -8.20 4.65
N GLU A 333 2.63 -9.25 4.70
CA GLU A 333 3.09 -9.85 5.96
C GLU A 333 4.08 -8.90 6.65
N GLY A 334 4.14 -8.93 7.99
CA GLY A 334 5.04 -8.07 8.77
C GLY A 334 4.55 -6.62 8.89
N ASP A 335 3.24 -6.39 8.86
CA ASP A 335 2.62 -5.11 9.21
C ASP A 335 2.64 -4.90 10.73
N LEU A 336 3.68 -4.24 11.24
CA LEU A 336 3.88 -3.97 12.66
C LEU A 336 2.73 -3.16 13.26
N GLY A 337 2.22 -2.16 12.54
CA GLY A 337 1.11 -1.33 13.01
C GLY A 337 -0.18 -2.12 13.19
N ARG A 338 -0.40 -3.15 12.34
CA ARG A 338 -1.51 -4.09 12.51
C ARG A 338 -1.31 -4.95 13.76
N ASP A 339 -0.13 -5.56 13.90
CA ASP A 339 0.15 -6.49 14.99
C ASP A 339 0.12 -5.79 16.35
N GLU A 340 0.61 -4.56 16.43
CA GLU A 340 0.51 -3.72 17.62
C GLU A 340 -0.96 -3.37 17.96
N ALA A 341 -1.77 -2.99 16.95
CA ALA A 341 -3.18 -2.68 17.15
C ALA A 341 -4.00 -3.91 17.58
N ALA A 342 -3.74 -5.08 16.94
CA ALA A 342 -4.37 -6.33 17.33
C ALA A 342 -4.00 -6.75 18.76
N SER A 343 -2.73 -6.57 19.15
CA SER A 343 -2.24 -6.88 20.50
C SER A 343 -2.78 -5.92 21.56
N ALA A 344 -3.05 -4.67 21.21
CA ALA A 344 -3.62 -3.67 22.10
C ALA A 344 -5.14 -3.82 22.28
N PHE A 345 -5.80 -4.60 21.43
CA PHE A 345 -7.24 -4.84 21.52
C PHE A 345 -7.56 -5.87 22.60
N ASP A 346 -8.11 -5.41 23.73
CA ASP A 346 -8.51 -6.31 24.82
C ASP A 346 -9.92 -6.88 24.60
N ALA A 347 -9.99 -8.10 24.07
CA ALA A 347 -11.24 -8.80 23.81
C ALA A 347 -12.11 -9.00 25.08
N GLN A 348 -11.52 -8.97 26.31
CA GLN A 348 -12.25 -9.11 27.56
C GLN A 348 -13.05 -7.85 27.90
N GLN A 349 -12.64 -6.70 27.37
CA GLN A 349 -13.34 -5.42 27.54
C GLN A 349 -14.50 -5.24 26.54
N VAL A 350 -14.71 -6.17 25.63
CA VAL A 350 -15.86 -6.17 24.71
C VAL A 350 -17.10 -6.63 25.46
N THR A 351 -17.77 -5.68 26.10
CA THR A 351 -18.95 -5.87 26.97
C THR A 351 -20.05 -4.89 26.56
N PRO A 352 -21.31 -5.14 26.96
CA PRO A 352 -22.39 -4.18 26.76
C PRO A 352 -22.03 -2.81 27.36
N GLY A 353 -22.26 -1.74 26.57
CA GLY A 353 -21.92 -0.37 26.95
C GLY A 353 -20.50 0.08 26.56
N ALA A 354 -19.60 -0.82 26.17
CA ALA A 354 -18.33 -0.45 25.55
C ALA A 354 -18.58 0.22 24.19
N LYS A 355 -17.62 1.03 23.74
CA LYS A 355 -17.72 1.73 22.46
C LYS A 355 -16.65 1.23 21.50
N VAL A 356 -17.02 1.05 20.23
CA VAL A 356 -16.10 0.64 19.18
C VAL A 356 -16.18 1.58 17.99
N ALA A 357 -15.03 1.77 17.32
CA ALA A 357 -14.88 2.51 16.08
C ALA A 357 -13.84 1.83 15.20
N LEU A 358 -13.93 2.03 13.90
CA LEU A 358 -12.86 1.61 12.99
C LEU A 358 -11.64 2.51 13.15
N ILE A 359 -10.46 1.92 13.06
CA ILE A 359 -9.21 2.68 12.90
C ILE A 359 -9.15 3.15 11.44
N ALA A 360 -9.02 4.47 11.24
CA ALA A 360 -8.86 5.01 9.88
C ALA A 360 -7.54 4.49 9.25
N PRO A 361 -7.51 4.20 7.94
CA PRO A 361 -8.53 4.38 6.92
C PRO A 361 -9.36 3.10 6.66
N TYR A 362 -9.26 2.10 7.52
CA TYR A 362 -9.81 0.75 7.31
C TYR A 362 -11.34 0.74 7.26
N GLN A 363 -11.88 -0.21 6.50
CA GLN A 363 -13.31 -0.38 6.29
C GLN A 363 -13.72 -1.84 6.45
N LEU A 364 -14.96 -2.06 6.88
CA LEU A 364 -15.60 -3.35 6.79
C LEU A 364 -16.05 -3.58 5.35
N THR A 365 -15.63 -4.68 4.76
CA THR A 365 -16.11 -5.16 3.45
C THR A 365 -16.55 -6.60 3.56
N THR A 366 -17.31 -7.07 2.58
CA THR A 366 -17.76 -8.46 2.56
C THR A 366 -17.37 -9.13 1.24
N VAL A 367 -17.07 -10.41 1.31
CA VAL A 367 -16.85 -11.31 0.16
C VAL A 367 -17.75 -12.53 0.32
N LEU A 368 -18.11 -13.16 -0.81
CA LEU A 368 -18.72 -14.48 -0.75
C LEU A 368 -17.71 -15.48 -0.19
N SER A 369 -18.18 -16.39 0.65
CA SER A 369 -17.37 -17.52 1.10
C SER A 369 -17.21 -18.56 -0.02
N ASP A 370 -16.26 -19.47 0.13
CA ASP A 370 -15.96 -20.52 -0.85
C ASP A 370 -17.16 -21.43 -1.16
N ASP A 371 -18.12 -21.56 -0.21
CA ASP A 371 -19.38 -22.28 -0.41
C ASP A 371 -20.41 -21.51 -1.23
N GLY A 372 -20.20 -20.21 -1.48
CA GLY A 372 -21.09 -19.32 -2.23
C GLY A 372 -22.37 -18.90 -1.48
N ASP A 373 -22.62 -19.44 -0.29
CA ASP A 373 -23.87 -19.29 0.44
C ASP A 373 -23.80 -18.26 1.58
N SER A 374 -22.59 -17.91 2.03
CA SER A 374 -22.38 -16.96 3.12
C SER A 374 -21.47 -15.79 2.72
N GLN A 375 -21.62 -14.65 3.38
CA GLN A 375 -20.75 -13.51 3.20
C GLN A 375 -19.77 -13.43 4.38
N GLN A 376 -18.49 -13.47 4.09
CA GLN A 376 -17.42 -13.26 5.09
C GLN A 376 -17.06 -11.79 5.20
N VAL A 377 -16.78 -11.35 6.43
CA VAL A 377 -16.36 -9.97 6.72
C VAL A 377 -14.86 -9.86 6.70
N LEU A 378 -14.37 -8.87 5.94
CA LEU A 378 -12.97 -8.46 5.95
C LEU A 378 -12.81 -7.12 6.67
N LEU A 379 -11.75 -7.01 7.45
CA LEU A 379 -11.27 -5.77 8.02
C LEU A 379 -9.74 -5.75 7.96
N ARG A 380 -9.16 -4.63 7.53
CA ARG A 380 -7.72 -4.47 7.35
C ARG A 380 -7.08 -5.58 6.47
N GLY A 381 -7.81 -6.00 5.42
CA GLY A 381 -7.37 -7.04 4.49
C GLY A 381 -7.53 -8.48 4.97
N TYR A 382 -7.92 -8.71 6.22
CA TYR A 382 -8.03 -10.04 6.81
C TYR A 382 -9.47 -10.45 7.04
N GLN A 383 -9.74 -11.73 6.83
CA GLN A 383 -11.03 -12.32 7.18
C GLN A 383 -11.15 -12.44 8.70
N ALA A 384 -12.26 -11.92 9.24
CA ALA A 384 -12.51 -11.96 10.67
C ALA A 384 -13.10 -13.29 11.16
N GLY A 385 -13.29 -14.28 10.28
CA GLY A 385 -13.95 -15.54 10.64
C GLY A 385 -15.43 -15.39 11.01
N ILE A 386 -16.07 -14.32 10.51
CA ILE A 386 -17.45 -14.00 10.80
C ILE A 386 -18.21 -14.02 9.47
N THR A 387 -19.35 -14.68 9.47
CA THR A 387 -20.31 -14.60 8.35
C THR A 387 -21.38 -13.55 8.65
N VAL A 388 -21.78 -12.80 7.63
CA VAL A 388 -22.94 -11.92 7.71
C VAL A 388 -24.18 -12.76 7.47
N ASP A 389 -24.82 -13.17 8.55
CA ASP A 389 -26.09 -13.88 8.51
C ASP A 389 -27.30 -12.98 8.85
N GLY A 390 -27.08 -11.66 8.91
CA GLY A 390 -28.07 -10.65 9.24
C GLY A 390 -28.37 -10.50 10.74
N THR A 391 -27.72 -11.27 11.59
CA THR A 391 -27.99 -11.24 13.04
C THR A 391 -26.85 -10.67 13.87
N ALA A 392 -25.59 -10.90 13.47
CA ALA A 392 -24.41 -10.46 14.22
C ALA A 392 -23.93 -9.07 13.81
N LEU A 393 -23.88 -8.79 12.52
CA LEU A 393 -23.46 -7.51 11.93
C LEU A 393 -24.49 -7.11 10.87
N ASP A 394 -25.45 -6.27 11.24
CA ASP A 394 -26.42 -5.74 10.29
C ASP A 394 -25.83 -4.64 9.40
N ALA A 395 -26.49 -4.37 8.29
CA ALA A 395 -26.05 -3.38 7.30
C ALA A 395 -25.96 -1.97 7.88
N ASP A 396 -26.80 -1.61 8.84
CA ASP A 396 -26.80 -0.29 9.48
C ASP A 396 -25.57 -0.13 10.38
N THR A 397 -25.21 -1.15 11.15
CA THR A 397 -23.98 -1.19 11.97
C THR A 397 -22.73 -1.08 11.10
N VAL A 398 -22.65 -1.86 10.00
CA VAL A 398 -21.52 -1.78 9.04
C VAL A 398 -21.44 -0.40 8.42
N SER A 399 -22.57 0.16 7.98
CA SER A 399 -22.65 1.50 7.38
C SER A 399 -22.19 2.59 8.37
N ALA A 400 -22.65 2.54 9.60
CA ALA A 400 -22.28 3.49 10.64
C ALA A 400 -20.77 3.44 10.94
N LEU A 401 -20.21 2.25 11.12
CA LEU A 401 -18.78 2.06 11.33
C LEU A 401 -17.95 2.58 10.14
N ASN A 402 -18.34 2.24 8.92
CA ASN A 402 -17.66 2.70 7.70
C ASN A 402 -17.77 4.22 7.48
N ALA A 403 -18.83 4.84 8.01
CA ALA A 403 -18.98 6.30 8.04
C ALA A 403 -18.13 6.98 9.13
N GLY A 404 -17.33 6.22 9.90
CA GLY A 404 -16.47 6.73 10.97
C GLY A 404 -17.21 6.96 12.29
N SER A 405 -18.42 6.42 12.45
CA SER A 405 -19.18 6.54 13.68
C SER A 405 -18.63 5.62 14.76
N THR A 406 -18.68 6.07 16.00
CA THR A 406 -18.47 5.22 17.17
C THR A 406 -19.81 4.62 17.59
N ILE A 407 -19.88 3.31 17.71
CA ILE A 407 -21.09 2.60 18.16
C ILE A 407 -20.94 2.16 19.61
N THR A 408 -22.04 2.25 20.38
CA THR A 408 -22.11 1.67 21.72
C THR A 408 -22.65 0.25 21.59
N LEU A 409 -21.94 -0.72 22.14
CA LEU A 409 -22.31 -2.12 22.06
C LEU A 409 -23.55 -2.42 22.89
N PRO A 410 -24.63 -2.95 22.29
CA PRO A 410 -25.79 -3.42 23.03
C PRO A 410 -25.49 -4.75 23.74
N ASP A 411 -26.43 -5.19 24.59
CA ASP A 411 -26.42 -6.54 25.17
C ASP A 411 -26.87 -7.58 24.12
N ASN A 412 -25.96 -7.87 23.18
CA ASN A 412 -26.14 -8.84 22.09
C ASN A 412 -24.87 -9.68 21.94
N GLU A 413 -24.91 -10.92 22.42
CA GLU A 413 -23.72 -11.77 22.45
C GLU A 413 -23.17 -12.09 21.05
N GLN A 414 -24.01 -12.16 20.02
CA GLN A 414 -23.55 -12.39 18.64
C GLN A 414 -22.74 -11.19 18.14
N LEU A 415 -23.21 -9.96 18.37
CA LEU A 415 -22.46 -8.75 18.00
C LEU A 415 -21.18 -8.62 18.83
N LEU A 416 -21.22 -8.93 20.12
CA LEU A 416 -20.05 -8.91 20.99
C LEU A 416 -18.98 -9.92 20.50
N ALA A 417 -19.40 -11.12 20.11
CA ALA A 417 -18.50 -12.12 19.53
C ALA A 417 -17.91 -11.66 18.20
N ALA A 418 -18.71 -11.03 17.33
CA ALA A 418 -18.25 -10.46 16.08
C ALA A 418 -17.20 -9.36 16.30
N VAL A 419 -17.43 -8.46 17.24
CA VAL A 419 -16.49 -7.39 17.58
C VAL A 419 -15.17 -7.94 18.14
N ARG A 420 -15.21 -9.01 18.95
CA ARG A 420 -13.99 -9.68 19.46
C ARG A 420 -13.17 -10.25 18.28
N ALA A 421 -13.82 -10.90 17.33
CA ALA A 421 -13.17 -11.46 16.16
C ALA A 421 -12.58 -10.37 15.23
N LEU A 422 -13.34 -9.29 15.00
CA LEU A 422 -12.86 -8.13 14.22
C LEU A 422 -11.67 -7.44 14.91
N GLY A 423 -11.64 -7.37 16.22
CA GLY A 423 -10.52 -6.79 16.97
C GLY A 423 -9.19 -7.48 16.70
N ALA A 424 -9.21 -8.79 16.48
CA ALA A 424 -8.01 -9.57 16.17
C ALA A 424 -7.38 -9.19 14.80
N THR A 425 -8.12 -8.51 13.91
CA THR A 425 -7.55 -8.00 12.64
C THR A 425 -6.70 -6.75 12.82
N GLY A 426 -6.75 -6.10 13.99
CA GLY A 426 -6.06 -4.82 14.26
C GLY A 426 -6.70 -3.61 13.57
N GLY A 427 -7.96 -3.72 13.15
CA GLY A 427 -8.70 -2.64 12.48
C GLY A 427 -9.72 -1.91 13.37
N LEU A 428 -9.86 -2.31 14.66
CA LEU A 428 -10.81 -1.71 15.61
C LEU A 428 -10.11 -1.01 16.76
N HIS A 429 -10.71 0.10 17.17
CA HIS A 429 -10.43 0.76 18.44
C HIS A 429 -11.58 0.48 19.43
N LEU A 430 -11.24 0.06 20.64
CA LEU A 430 -12.17 -0.21 21.73
C LEU A 430 -12.00 0.82 22.84
N THR A 431 -13.09 1.45 23.27
CA THR A 431 -13.15 2.25 24.48
C THR A 431 -14.00 1.49 25.49
N PRO A 432 -13.41 0.99 26.58
CA PRO A 432 -14.14 0.27 27.62
C PRO A 432 -15.27 1.12 28.21
N ARG A 433 -16.29 0.47 28.71
CA ARG A 433 -17.30 1.16 29.53
C ARG A 433 -16.61 1.77 30.75
N THR A 434 -16.71 3.09 30.92
CA THR A 434 -16.34 3.72 32.21
C THR A 434 -17.29 3.20 33.29
N ALA A 435 -16.73 2.65 34.37
CA ALA A 435 -17.54 2.40 35.56
C ALA A 435 -18.13 3.75 36.00
N ASP A 436 -19.46 3.86 35.93
CA ASP A 436 -20.13 4.97 36.54
C ASP A 436 -19.66 5.01 37.99
N THR A 437 -19.07 6.12 38.37
CA THR A 437 -18.95 6.44 39.81
C THR A 437 -20.37 6.44 40.34
N GLU A 438 -20.80 5.30 40.89
CA GLU A 438 -22.04 5.25 41.63
C GLU A 438 -22.00 6.39 42.64
N ASP A 439 -22.98 7.26 42.49
CA ASP A 439 -23.37 8.29 43.43
C ASP A 439 -23.41 7.69 44.84
N THR A 440 -22.33 7.82 45.59
CA THR A 440 -22.37 7.70 47.03
C THR A 440 -22.86 9.03 47.58
N ALA A 441 -24.15 9.32 47.34
CA ALA A 441 -24.93 10.27 48.08
C ALA A 441 -25.89 9.45 48.95
N ALA A 442 -25.46 9.17 50.16
CA ALA A 442 -26.32 8.77 51.26
C ALA A 442 -26.04 9.70 52.44
#